data_1d1d48a4b552c16b8d2123c2819115d1
#
_entry.id   1d1d48a4b552c16b8d2123c2819115d1
#
_cell.length_a   1.000
_cell.length_b   1.000
_cell.length_c   1.000
_cell.angle_alpha   90.00
_cell.angle_beta   90.00
_cell.angle_gamma   90.00
#
_symmetry.space_group_name_H-M   'P 1'
#
loop_
_entity.id
_entity.type
_entity.pdbx_description
1 polymer ?
#
loop_
_entity_poly.entity_id
_entity_poly.type
_entity_poly.pdbx_seq_one_letter_code
_entity_poly.pdbx_strand_id
1 'polypeptide(L)'
;MKKFARCVLILIFVIIVSGVCGYFYEDKTLTTMYTSTTQLYVVPGEENEATVRAVNGGLKDDFIIVFKSNVVIQEAQRIAGTSEDIASYLTVSSPANSNIVEITCTNPDQNTAKQYVDAVAKTALKTTSIIPVKSIQILSEGTSTNTPVKPDLYRNTLMIAGACGAVCAVLEIIIVLILCAFKKPEIGRASCRERV
;
A
#
# COMPACT_ATOMS: atom_id res chain seq x y z
N MET A 1 40.93 6.99 14.14
CA MET A 1 39.78 6.65 15.00
C MET A 1 38.84 7.82 15.29
N LYS A 2 39.33 9.00 15.77
CA LYS A 2 38.46 10.14 16.14
C LYS A 2 37.62 10.72 14.97
N LYS A 3 38.14 10.72 13.72
CA LYS A 3 37.42 11.22 12.55
C LYS A 3 36.28 10.26 12.12
N PHE A 4 36.55 8.96 12.14
CA PHE A 4 35.54 7.95 11.83
C PHE A 4 34.39 7.96 12.84
N ALA A 5 34.69 8.07 14.13
CA ALA A 5 33.65 8.19 15.16
C ALA A 5 32.77 9.43 14.98
N ARG A 6 33.31 10.55 14.47
CA ARG A 6 32.50 11.75 14.17
C ARG A 6 31.54 11.52 13.00
N CYS A 7 32.01 10.88 11.91
CA CYS A 7 31.14 10.56 10.76
C CYS A 7 29.97 9.65 11.19
N VAL A 8 30.24 8.59 11.96
CA VAL A 8 29.20 7.70 12.48
C VAL A 8 28.21 8.45 13.35
N LEU A 9 28.67 9.36 14.21
CA LEU A 9 27.80 10.18 15.06
C LEU A 9 26.88 11.11 14.22
N ILE A 10 27.41 11.73 13.17
CA ILE A 10 26.63 12.58 12.27
C ILE A 10 25.56 11.75 11.55
N LEU A 11 25.91 10.57 11.05
CA LEU A 11 24.99 9.68 10.36
C LEU A 11 23.83 9.25 11.29
N ILE A 12 24.14 8.83 12.51
CA ILE A 12 23.13 8.48 13.52
C ILE A 12 22.22 9.68 13.82
N PHE A 13 22.80 10.88 13.99
CA PHE A 13 22.04 12.09 14.26
C PHE A 13 21.08 12.42 13.10
N VAL A 14 21.52 12.32 11.85
CA VAL A 14 20.68 12.56 10.67
C VAL A 14 19.52 11.53 10.60
N ILE A 15 19.78 10.27 10.85
CA ILE A 15 18.73 9.23 10.86
C ILE A 15 17.68 9.53 11.93
N ILE A 16 18.09 9.92 13.14
CA ILE A 16 17.17 10.25 14.23
C ILE A 16 16.34 11.50 13.86
N VAL A 17 16.98 12.56 13.40
CA VAL A 17 16.28 13.81 13.04
C VAL A 17 15.31 13.58 11.88
N SER A 18 15.73 12.88 10.83
CA SER A 18 14.85 12.57 9.68
C SER A 18 13.68 11.65 10.08
N GLY A 19 13.90 10.70 10.98
CA GLY A 19 12.84 9.86 11.54
C GLY A 19 11.80 10.66 12.33
N VAL A 20 12.26 11.55 13.20
CA VAL A 20 11.37 12.41 13.99
C VAL A 20 10.60 13.38 13.09
N CYS A 21 11.27 14.05 12.16
CA CYS A 21 10.62 14.96 11.22
C CYS A 21 9.63 14.22 10.31
N GLY A 22 9.99 13.03 9.81
CA GLY A 22 9.14 12.17 9.02
C GLY A 22 7.88 11.76 9.77
N TYR A 23 8.02 11.36 11.02
CA TYR A 23 6.90 10.99 11.87
C TYR A 23 5.89 12.14 12.03
N PHE A 24 6.35 13.33 12.39
CA PHE A 24 5.47 14.49 12.54
C PHE A 24 4.85 14.97 11.23
N TYR A 25 5.57 14.84 10.13
CA TYR A 25 5.04 15.18 8.81
C TYR A 25 3.93 14.23 8.42
N GLU A 26 4.14 12.92 8.56
CA GLU A 26 3.13 11.91 8.22
C GLU A 26 1.93 11.96 9.14
N ASP A 27 2.10 12.14 10.45
CA ASP A 27 0.97 12.24 11.39
C ASP A 27 0.02 13.40 11.05
N LYS A 28 0.55 14.48 10.47
CA LYS A 28 -0.25 15.63 10.01
C LYS A 28 -0.84 15.47 8.61
N THR A 29 -0.18 14.69 7.75
CA THR A 29 -0.54 14.61 6.32
C THR A 29 -1.39 13.38 6.02
N LEU A 30 -1.24 12.31 6.81
CA LEU A 30 -2.01 11.08 6.61
C LEU A 30 -3.45 11.27 7.03
N THR A 31 -4.33 11.20 6.04
CA THR A 31 -5.78 11.24 6.25
C THR A 31 -6.23 9.94 6.91
N THR A 32 -7.02 10.05 7.95
CA THR A 32 -7.71 8.92 8.56
C THR A 32 -8.65 8.29 7.55
N MET A 33 -8.58 6.97 7.38
CA MET A 33 -9.42 6.23 6.45
C MET A 33 -10.41 5.33 7.21
N TYR A 34 -11.61 5.20 6.68
CA TYR A 34 -12.62 4.28 7.17
C TYR A 34 -12.83 3.16 6.16
N THR A 35 -12.99 1.95 6.66
CA THR A 35 -13.21 0.78 5.82
C THR A 35 -14.64 0.29 5.98
N SER A 36 -15.33 0.08 4.87
CA SER A 36 -16.63 -0.57 4.83
C SER A 36 -16.54 -1.84 3.99
N THR A 37 -17.10 -2.93 4.48
CA THR A 37 -17.07 -4.23 3.80
C THR A 37 -18.49 -4.77 3.65
N THR A 38 -18.79 -5.28 2.46
CA THR A 38 -19.98 -6.09 2.16
C THR A 38 -19.58 -7.47 1.71
N GLN A 39 -20.43 -8.44 1.99
CA GLN A 39 -20.21 -9.83 1.59
C GLN A 39 -21.32 -10.28 0.67
N LEU A 40 -20.93 -10.86 -0.46
CA LEU A 40 -21.82 -11.44 -1.44
C LEU A 40 -21.65 -12.96 -1.44
N TYR A 41 -22.74 -13.68 -1.37
CA TYR A 41 -22.75 -15.12 -1.54
C TYR A 41 -23.09 -15.48 -2.99
N VAL A 42 -22.20 -16.22 -3.63
CA VAL A 42 -22.39 -16.70 -4.99
C VAL A 42 -23.01 -18.07 -4.94
N VAL A 43 -24.23 -18.20 -5.45
CA VAL A 43 -24.90 -19.49 -5.60
C VAL A 43 -24.47 -20.11 -6.92
N PRO A 44 -23.67 -21.18 -6.91
CA PRO A 44 -23.23 -21.83 -8.14
C PRO A 44 -24.41 -22.50 -8.86
N GLY A 45 -24.34 -22.59 -10.18
CA GLY A 45 -25.16 -23.55 -10.92
C GLY A 45 -24.72 -24.98 -10.65
N GLU A 46 -25.58 -25.96 -10.86
CA GLU A 46 -25.28 -27.38 -10.57
C GLU A 46 -24.02 -27.87 -11.27
N GLU A 47 -23.73 -27.38 -12.49
CA GLU A 47 -22.54 -27.75 -13.26
C GLU A 47 -21.25 -27.06 -12.77
N ASN A 48 -21.34 -26.00 -11.98
CA ASN A 48 -20.21 -25.13 -11.62
C ASN A 48 -19.83 -25.19 -10.14
N GLU A 49 -20.50 -25.98 -9.32
CA GLU A 49 -20.25 -25.99 -7.86
C GLU A 49 -18.80 -26.34 -7.52
N ALA A 50 -18.25 -27.35 -8.17
CA ALA A 50 -16.87 -27.76 -7.97
C ALA A 50 -15.86 -26.66 -8.39
N THR A 51 -16.16 -25.91 -9.43
CA THR A 51 -15.32 -24.83 -9.95
C THR A 51 -15.35 -23.61 -9.03
N VAL A 52 -16.51 -23.26 -8.47
CA VAL A 52 -16.64 -22.13 -7.54
C VAL A 52 -15.91 -22.42 -6.23
N ARG A 53 -15.90 -23.66 -5.78
CA ARG A 53 -15.22 -24.08 -4.54
C ARG A 53 -13.74 -24.40 -4.72
N ALA A 54 -13.29 -24.66 -5.95
CA ALA A 54 -11.90 -25.02 -6.19
C ALA A 54 -10.95 -23.88 -5.82
N VAL A 55 -9.83 -24.20 -5.21
CA VAL A 55 -8.78 -23.24 -4.80
C VAL A 55 -8.24 -22.44 -5.99
N ASN A 56 -8.26 -23.02 -7.20
CA ASN A 56 -7.85 -22.40 -8.46
C ASN A 56 -9.07 -22.02 -9.33
N GLY A 57 -10.22 -21.77 -8.71
CA GLY A 57 -11.45 -21.53 -9.42
C GLY A 57 -11.43 -20.24 -10.23
N GLY A 58 -11.21 -20.35 -11.54
CA GLY A 58 -11.26 -19.22 -12.46
C GLY A 58 -12.53 -18.37 -12.33
N LEU A 59 -13.63 -18.99 -11.89
CA LEU A 59 -14.88 -18.27 -11.66
C LEU A 59 -14.78 -17.21 -10.55
N LYS A 60 -13.96 -17.41 -9.50
CA LYS A 60 -13.73 -16.40 -8.46
C LYS A 60 -12.91 -15.23 -8.99
N ASP A 61 -11.91 -15.54 -9.79
CA ASP A 61 -11.08 -14.52 -10.42
C ASP A 61 -11.92 -13.70 -11.41
N ASP A 62 -12.83 -14.32 -12.12
CA ASP A 62 -13.80 -13.65 -12.98
C ASP A 62 -14.68 -12.66 -12.20
N PHE A 63 -15.16 -13.03 -11.00
CA PHE A 63 -15.90 -12.10 -10.14
C PHE A 63 -15.07 -10.87 -9.74
N ILE A 64 -13.81 -11.07 -9.36
CA ILE A 64 -12.91 -9.99 -8.99
C ILE A 64 -12.72 -9.03 -10.17
N ILE A 65 -12.54 -9.58 -11.38
CA ILE A 65 -12.38 -8.79 -12.60
C ILE A 65 -13.68 -8.07 -12.97
N VAL A 66 -14.82 -8.76 -12.95
CA VAL A 66 -16.11 -8.19 -13.35
C VAL A 66 -16.54 -7.09 -12.38
N PHE A 67 -16.36 -7.26 -11.07
CA PHE A 67 -16.76 -6.25 -10.08
C PHE A 67 -15.87 -4.99 -10.13
N LYS A 68 -14.66 -5.10 -10.68
CA LYS A 68 -13.79 -3.95 -10.96
C LYS A 68 -13.91 -3.43 -12.41
N SER A 69 -14.77 -4.03 -13.22
CA SER A 69 -14.95 -3.60 -14.60
C SER A 69 -15.60 -2.21 -14.69
N ASN A 70 -15.28 -1.48 -15.75
CA ASN A 70 -15.84 -0.15 -15.98
C ASN A 70 -17.38 -0.15 -16.00
N VAL A 71 -18.01 -1.22 -16.48
CA VAL A 71 -19.47 -1.33 -16.52
C VAL A 71 -20.07 -1.34 -15.13
N VAL A 72 -19.51 -2.13 -14.22
CA VAL A 72 -19.96 -2.21 -12.83
C VAL A 72 -19.65 -0.92 -12.07
N ILE A 73 -18.45 -0.36 -12.27
CA ILE A 73 -18.04 0.87 -11.61
C ILE A 73 -18.90 2.06 -12.04
N GLN A 74 -19.16 2.25 -13.33
CA GLN A 74 -20.02 3.33 -13.83
C GLN A 74 -21.45 3.23 -13.31
N GLU A 75 -22.03 2.03 -13.28
CA GLU A 75 -23.36 1.86 -12.72
C GLU A 75 -23.38 2.08 -11.20
N ALA A 76 -22.33 1.65 -10.48
CA ALA A 76 -22.17 1.93 -9.07
C ALA A 76 -22.03 3.45 -8.79
N GLN A 77 -21.27 4.18 -9.60
CA GLN A 77 -21.17 5.64 -9.54
C GLN A 77 -22.54 6.30 -9.74
N ARG A 78 -23.32 5.81 -10.70
CA ARG A 78 -24.68 6.31 -10.95
C ARG A 78 -25.61 6.07 -9.74
N ILE A 79 -25.51 4.90 -9.12
CA ILE A 79 -26.31 4.55 -7.92
C ILE A 79 -25.86 5.39 -6.70
N ALA A 80 -24.56 5.59 -6.54
CA ALA A 80 -23.99 6.40 -5.48
C ALA A 80 -24.15 7.92 -5.71
N GLY A 81 -24.53 8.35 -6.92
CA GLY A 81 -24.67 9.77 -7.26
C GLY A 81 -23.35 10.54 -7.25
N THR A 82 -22.25 9.88 -7.60
CA THR A 82 -20.90 10.46 -7.61
C THR A 82 -20.25 10.36 -8.99
N SER A 83 -19.33 11.28 -9.27
CA SER A 83 -18.43 11.23 -10.42
C SER A 83 -17.01 10.80 -10.06
N GLU A 84 -16.75 10.51 -8.77
CA GLU A 84 -15.43 10.04 -8.33
C GLU A 84 -15.13 8.64 -8.85
N ASP A 85 -13.85 8.34 -9.04
CA ASP A 85 -13.42 6.99 -9.40
C ASP A 85 -13.50 6.05 -8.21
N ILE A 86 -14.68 5.41 -8.06
CA ILE A 86 -14.92 4.43 -6.98
C ILE A 86 -13.90 3.28 -7.03
N ALA A 87 -13.42 2.89 -8.22
CA ALA A 87 -12.52 1.75 -8.37
C ALA A 87 -11.22 1.91 -7.58
N SER A 88 -10.73 3.15 -7.43
CA SER A 88 -9.50 3.46 -6.69
C SER A 88 -9.62 3.18 -5.19
N TYR A 89 -10.82 3.20 -4.65
CA TYR A 89 -11.13 2.95 -3.24
C TYR A 89 -11.52 1.49 -2.95
N LEU A 90 -11.73 0.67 -4.00
CA LEU A 90 -12.27 -0.68 -3.87
C LEU A 90 -11.20 -1.76 -3.87
N THR A 91 -11.37 -2.70 -2.96
CA THR A 91 -10.70 -3.99 -2.96
C THR A 91 -11.73 -5.10 -3.01
N VAL A 92 -11.59 -6.01 -3.97
CA VAL A 92 -12.44 -7.19 -4.10
C VAL A 92 -11.58 -8.41 -3.81
N SER A 93 -12.04 -9.26 -2.90
CA SER A 93 -11.34 -10.47 -2.51
C SER A 93 -12.33 -11.61 -2.31
N SER A 94 -11.83 -12.84 -2.31
CA SER A 94 -12.63 -14.02 -2.01
C SER A 94 -11.84 -14.93 -1.08
N PRO A 95 -12.38 -15.26 0.11
CA PRO A 95 -11.74 -16.21 1.01
C PRO A 95 -11.54 -17.57 0.33
N ALA A 96 -10.44 -18.24 0.66
CA ALA A 96 -10.15 -19.57 0.12
C ALA A 96 -11.26 -20.56 0.49
N ASN A 97 -11.61 -21.48 -0.43
CA ASN A 97 -12.62 -22.51 -0.23
C ASN A 97 -14.01 -21.99 0.19
N SER A 98 -14.37 -20.79 -0.23
CA SER A 98 -15.65 -20.16 0.08
C SER A 98 -16.35 -19.71 -1.20
N ASN A 99 -17.68 -19.63 -1.18
CA ASN A 99 -18.48 -19.00 -2.23
C ASN A 99 -18.77 -17.52 -1.90
N ILE A 100 -18.02 -16.95 -0.97
CA ILE A 100 -18.17 -15.56 -0.56
C ILE A 100 -17.20 -14.69 -1.36
N VAL A 101 -17.70 -13.56 -1.85
CA VAL A 101 -16.90 -12.47 -2.39
C VAL A 101 -17.04 -11.29 -1.47
N GLU A 102 -15.93 -10.77 -1.00
CA GLU A 102 -15.86 -9.59 -0.14
C GLU A 102 -15.50 -8.37 -0.98
N ILE A 103 -16.30 -7.32 -0.86
CA ILE A 103 -16.04 -6.02 -1.47
C ILE A 103 -15.79 -5.05 -0.32
N THR A 104 -14.60 -4.48 -0.30
CA THR A 104 -14.15 -3.55 0.72
C THR A 104 -13.86 -2.19 0.07
N CYS A 105 -14.40 -1.13 0.64
CA CYS A 105 -14.10 0.25 0.26
C CYS A 105 -13.37 0.95 1.40
N THR A 106 -12.30 1.66 1.08
CA THR A 106 -11.54 2.48 2.04
C THR A 106 -11.61 3.93 1.61
N ASN A 107 -12.25 4.80 2.42
CA ASN A 107 -12.48 6.21 2.10
C ASN A 107 -12.27 7.09 3.34
N PRO A 108 -11.84 8.36 3.20
CA PRO A 108 -11.75 9.30 4.31
C PRO A 108 -13.08 9.56 5.03
N ASP A 109 -14.20 9.43 4.32
CA ASP A 109 -15.53 9.55 4.91
C ASP A 109 -16.20 8.18 5.07
N GLN A 110 -16.63 7.89 6.31
CA GLN A 110 -17.24 6.63 6.69
C GLN A 110 -18.56 6.35 5.94
N ASN A 111 -19.39 7.37 5.75
CA ASN A 111 -20.66 7.22 5.06
C ASN A 111 -20.46 6.97 3.57
N THR A 112 -19.50 7.65 2.98
CA THR A 112 -19.11 7.47 1.58
C THR A 112 -18.54 6.08 1.33
N ALA A 113 -17.70 5.56 2.26
CA ALA A 113 -17.18 4.19 2.16
C ALA A 113 -18.33 3.16 2.13
N LYS A 114 -19.32 3.33 3.02
CA LYS A 114 -20.50 2.46 3.05
C LYS A 114 -21.35 2.60 1.79
N GLN A 115 -21.60 3.82 1.34
CA GLN A 115 -22.40 4.09 0.15
C GLN A 115 -21.80 3.46 -1.11
N TYR A 116 -20.49 3.54 -1.26
CA TYR A 116 -19.80 2.97 -2.42
C TYR A 116 -19.86 1.45 -2.42
N VAL A 117 -19.60 0.81 -1.27
CA VAL A 117 -19.70 -0.64 -1.14
C VAL A 117 -21.12 -1.14 -1.44
N ASP A 118 -22.13 -0.48 -0.88
CA ASP A 118 -23.54 -0.86 -1.11
C ASP A 118 -23.96 -0.63 -2.58
N ALA A 119 -23.46 0.42 -3.24
CA ALA A 119 -23.71 0.68 -4.65
C ALA A 119 -23.11 -0.40 -5.54
N VAL A 120 -21.87 -0.82 -5.26
CA VAL A 120 -21.20 -1.90 -6.00
C VAL A 120 -21.92 -3.23 -5.75
N ALA A 121 -22.30 -3.54 -4.51
CA ALA A 121 -23.04 -4.75 -4.18
C ALA A 121 -24.38 -4.83 -4.94
N LYS A 122 -25.15 -3.74 -4.97
CA LYS A 122 -26.41 -3.66 -5.73
C LYS A 122 -26.20 -3.83 -7.22
N THR A 123 -25.12 -3.27 -7.76
CA THR A 123 -24.76 -3.47 -9.18
C THR A 123 -24.35 -4.92 -9.44
N ALA A 124 -23.60 -5.52 -8.53
CA ALA A 124 -23.15 -6.91 -8.64
C ALA A 124 -24.32 -7.90 -8.77
N LEU A 125 -25.45 -7.65 -8.12
CA LEU A 125 -26.66 -8.49 -8.28
C LEU A 125 -27.18 -8.56 -9.72
N LYS A 126 -26.87 -7.55 -10.53
CA LYS A 126 -27.31 -7.47 -11.94
C LYS A 126 -26.32 -8.14 -12.89
N THR A 127 -25.14 -8.53 -12.41
CA THR A 127 -24.07 -9.13 -13.26
C THR A 127 -24.24 -10.63 -13.50
N THR A 128 -25.25 -11.26 -12.92
CA THR A 128 -25.54 -12.70 -13.11
C THR A 128 -25.79 -13.09 -14.56
N SER A 129 -26.14 -12.14 -15.43
CA SER A 129 -26.26 -12.35 -16.87
C SER A 129 -24.91 -12.49 -17.57
N ILE A 130 -23.83 -12.05 -16.95
CA ILE A 130 -22.47 -12.06 -17.52
C ILE A 130 -21.70 -13.29 -17.04
N ILE A 131 -21.90 -13.66 -15.78
CA ILE A 131 -21.20 -14.79 -15.14
C ILE A 131 -22.19 -15.96 -14.99
N PRO A 132 -21.81 -17.18 -15.39
CA PRO A 132 -22.71 -18.34 -15.39
C PRO A 132 -22.92 -18.87 -13.96
N VAL A 133 -23.63 -18.13 -13.13
CA VAL A 133 -24.03 -18.51 -11.78
C VAL A 133 -25.56 -18.48 -11.66
N LYS A 134 -26.10 -19.26 -10.72
CA LYS A 134 -27.54 -19.30 -10.49
C LYS A 134 -28.07 -17.97 -9.94
N SER A 135 -27.38 -17.40 -8.94
CA SER A 135 -27.71 -16.12 -8.36
C SER A 135 -26.56 -15.56 -7.50
N ILE A 136 -26.58 -14.28 -7.25
CA ILE A 136 -25.75 -13.60 -6.26
C ILE A 136 -26.68 -13.06 -5.18
N GLN A 137 -26.33 -13.24 -3.92
CA GLN A 137 -27.10 -12.76 -2.79
C GLN A 137 -26.22 -11.87 -1.89
N ILE A 138 -26.75 -10.76 -1.40
CA ILE A 138 -26.07 -9.97 -0.39
C ILE A 138 -26.21 -10.73 0.93
N LEU A 139 -25.06 -11.14 1.47
CA LEU A 139 -24.99 -11.83 2.77
C LEU A 139 -25.00 -10.83 3.92
N SER A 140 -24.26 -9.73 3.76
CA SER A 140 -24.26 -8.59 4.68
C SER A 140 -24.20 -7.30 3.89
N GLU A 141 -25.01 -6.31 4.28
CA GLU A 141 -24.85 -4.94 3.79
C GLU A 141 -23.53 -4.35 4.29
N GLY A 142 -23.09 -3.27 3.66
CA GLY A 142 -21.84 -2.59 4.02
C GLY A 142 -21.80 -2.25 5.51
N THR A 143 -20.94 -2.96 6.23
CA THR A 143 -20.65 -2.68 7.63
C THR A 143 -19.41 -1.81 7.70
N SER A 144 -19.56 -0.63 8.29
CA SER A 144 -18.47 0.31 8.45
C SER A 144 -17.75 0.07 9.77
N THR A 145 -16.46 -0.06 9.75
CA THR A 145 -15.67 -0.10 10.99
C THR A 145 -15.65 1.29 11.62
N ASN A 146 -16.07 1.38 12.89
CA ASN A 146 -15.98 2.65 13.65
C ASN A 146 -14.54 3.01 14.02
N THR A 147 -13.59 2.07 13.85
CA THR A 147 -12.18 2.31 14.09
C THR A 147 -11.52 2.78 12.80
N PRO A 148 -10.96 3.99 12.79
CA PRO A 148 -10.24 4.48 11.63
C PRO A 148 -8.98 3.64 11.40
N VAL A 149 -8.77 3.24 10.15
CA VAL A 149 -7.53 2.61 9.73
C VAL A 149 -6.55 3.73 9.36
N LYS A 150 -5.53 3.90 10.19
CA LYS A 150 -4.39 4.76 9.81
C LYS A 150 -3.41 3.91 9.00
N PRO A 151 -2.86 4.43 7.89
CA PRO A 151 -1.73 3.80 7.21
C PRO A 151 -0.59 3.55 8.20
N ASP A 152 0.22 2.53 7.95
CA ASP A 152 1.35 2.14 8.81
C ASP A 152 2.38 3.28 8.94
N LEU A 153 2.12 4.17 9.90
CA LEU A 153 2.93 5.36 10.19
C LEU A 153 4.39 4.97 10.44
N TYR A 154 4.60 3.88 11.18
CA TYR A 154 5.93 3.37 11.50
C TYR A 154 6.70 2.88 10.29
N ARG A 155 6.04 2.15 9.39
CA ARG A 155 6.67 1.61 8.18
C ARG A 155 7.11 2.72 7.24
N ASN A 156 6.27 3.72 7.03
CA ASN A 156 6.57 4.84 6.16
C ASN A 156 7.68 5.72 6.75
N THR A 157 7.58 6.04 8.05
CA THR A 157 8.63 6.79 8.76
C THR A 157 9.99 6.09 8.70
N LEU A 158 10.00 4.74 8.86
CA LEU A 158 11.23 3.95 8.76
C LEU A 158 11.81 3.98 7.34
N MET A 159 10.96 3.94 6.31
CA MET A 159 11.41 4.07 4.92
C MET A 159 12.04 5.45 4.64
N ILE A 160 11.41 6.53 5.13
CA ILE A 160 11.95 7.90 4.96
C ILE A 160 13.28 8.03 5.71
N ALA A 161 13.36 7.60 6.96
CA ALA A 161 14.58 7.64 7.75
C ALA A 161 15.71 6.82 7.10
N GLY A 162 15.39 5.63 6.58
CA GLY A 162 16.34 4.77 5.87
C GLY A 162 16.84 5.40 4.58
N ALA A 163 15.97 5.98 3.77
CA ALA A 163 16.35 6.68 2.53
C ALA A 163 17.26 7.89 2.81
N CYS A 164 16.92 8.71 3.80
CA CYS A 164 17.75 9.85 4.21
C CYS A 164 19.12 9.39 4.74
N GLY A 165 19.15 8.33 5.55
CA GLY A 165 20.40 7.74 6.04
C GLY A 165 21.29 7.22 4.92
N ALA A 166 20.73 6.54 3.92
CA ALA A 166 21.47 6.05 2.77
C ALA A 166 22.09 7.18 1.94
N VAL A 167 21.32 8.23 1.66
CA VAL A 167 21.83 9.43 0.96
C VAL A 167 22.96 10.08 1.74
N CYS A 168 22.80 10.24 3.06
CA CYS A 168 23.83 10.82 3.90
C CYS A 168 25.13 9.99 3.90
N ALA A 169 25.02 8.66 3.99
CA ALA A 169 26.16 7.76 3.94
C ALA A 169 26.94 7.87 2.61
N VAL A 170 26.22 7.95 1.48
CA VAL A 170 26.85 8.16 0.16
C VAL A 170 27.59 9.49 0.10
N LEU A 171 26.98 10.57 0.61
CA LEU A 171 27.63 11.89 0.65
C LEU A 171 28.89 11.89 1.54
N GLU A 172 28.85 11.23 2.70
CA GLU A 172 30.03 11.09 3.56
C GLU A 172 31.15 10.33 2.86
N ILE A 173 30.87 9.25 2.14
CA ILE A 173 31.88 8.50 1.37
C ILE A 173 32.49 9.40 0.30
N ILE A 174 31.70 10.15 -0.45
CA ILE A 174 32.17 11.08 -1.47
C ILE A 174 33.09 12.13 -0.86
N ILE A 175 32.71 12.74 0.26
CA ILE A 175 33.53 13.74 0.97
C ILE A 175 34.85 13.14 1.40
N VAL A 176 34.86 11.93 1.96
CA VAL A 176 36.10 11.25 2.37
C VAL A 176 37.00 10.98 1.18
N LEU A 177 36.47 10.51 0.06
CA LEU A 177 37.23 10.27 -1.18
C LEU A 177 37.85 11.57 -1.72
N ILE A 178 37.08 12.66 -1.74
CA ILE A 178 37.58 13.98 -2.17
C ILE A 178 38.72 14.43 -1.26
N LEU A 179 38.55 14.35 0.06
CA LEU A 179 39.58 14.73 1.03
C LEU A 179 40.84 13.87 0.92
N CYS A 180 40.70 12.57 0.60
CA CYS A 180 41.84 11.68 0.33
C CYS A 180 42.56 12.05 -0.96
N ALA A 181 41.80 12.40 -2.02
CA ALA A 181 42.39 12.78 -3.33
C ALA A 181 43.15 14.11 -3.24
N PHE A 182 42.70 15.07 -2.43
CA PHE A 182 43.38 16.34 -2.24
C PHE A 182 44.52 16.30 -1.20
N LYS A 183 44.67 15.21 -0.44
CA LYS A 183 45.79 15.03 0.47
C LYS A 183 47.01 14.64 -0.35
N LYS A 184 47.85 15.65 -0.73
CA LYS A 184 49.14 15.41 -1.39
C LYS A 184 49.91 14.34 -0.60
N PRO A 185 50.45 13.30 -1.24
CA PRO A 185 51.37 12.39 -0.57
C PRO A 185 52.58 13.24 -0.14
N GLU A 186 52.85 13.35 1.15
CA GLU A 186 54.17 13.75 1.64
C GLU A 186 55.13 12.63 1.24
N ILE A 187 55.73 12.80 0.05
CA ILE A 187 56.86 11.98 -0.38
C ILE A 187 57.98 12.32 0.60
N GLY A 188 58.26 11.35 1.50
CA GLY A 188 59.33 11.45 2.48
C GLY A 188 60.64 11.82 1.81
N ARG A 189 61.18 12.99 2.17
CA ARG A 189 62.58 13.32 1.90
C ARG A 189 63.43 12.32 2.63
N ALA A 190 63.82 11.25 1.92
CA ALA A 190 64.92 10.42 2.36
C ALA A 190 66.16 11.30 2.42
N SER A 191 66.56 11.67 3.62
CA SER A 191 67.86 12.28 3.89
C SER A 191 68.94 11.26 3.58
N CYS A 192 69.51 11.29 2.39
CA CYS A 192 70.81 10.74 2.12
C CYS A 192 71.87 11.58 2.89
N ARG A 193 72.16 11.12 4.10
CA ARG A 193 73.36 11.58 4.79
C ARG A 193 74.48 10.59 4.46
N GLU A 194 75.16 10.88 3.40
CA GLU A 194 76.37 10.22 3.01
C GLU A 194 77.47 10.56 4.03
N ARG A 195 78.13 9.53 4.59
CA ARG A 195 79.30 9.68 5.45
C ARG A 195 80.56 9.71 4.51
N VAL A 196 81.35 10.72 4.69
CA VAL A 196 82.73 10.73 4.40
C VAL A 196 83.47 10.78 5.74
#